data_21881fb033c07c08ef59b44e5113ac39
#
_entry.id   21881fb033c07c08ef59b44e5113ac39
#
_cell.length_a   1.000
_cell.length_b   1.000
_cell.length_c   1.000
_cell.angle_alpha   90.00
_cell.angle_beta   90.00
_cell.angle_gamma   90.00
#
_symmetry.space_group_name_H-M   'P 1'
#
loop_
_entity.id
_entity.type
_entity.pdbx_description
1 polymer ?
#
loop_
_entity_poly.entity_id
_entity_poly.type
_entity_poly.pdbx_seq_one_letter_code
_entity_poly.pdbx_strand_id
1 'polypeptide(L)'
;IQIEQTLQQSMDVAQEYYAHMEKTAFSRTQKIEKFITTNELFLKAKRDQLIWFVNEKRKEYELGGIILYDNNRKSVASQIDKRGAPYAKSIDFQDLLEKSVDGEGVSEFRTSSQGNYLAVAKPLTENMGGQVSIWGYILTLTSIPGSTQHKIQTIQNTFDNYKRQSFLQLPVSASYYSTFLMITLLILFSAIWLGFYMARGITIPIQQLAEGTRRIAEGDLDFRLR
;
A
#
# COMPACT_ATOMS: atom_id res chain seq x y z
N ILE A 1 12.52 13.53 -5.80
CA ILE A 1 11.93 14.30 -4.67
C ILE A 1 10.52 14.81 -5.04
N GLN A 2 10.35 15.59 -6.13
CA GLN A 2 9.05 16.17 -6.47
C GLN A 2 8.00 15.12 -6.89
N ILE A 3 8.40 14.12 -7.67
CA ILE A 3 7.52 13.01 -8.09
C ILE A 3 7.10 12.18 -6.89
N GLU A 4 8.00 11.90 -5.98
CA GLU A 4 7.74 11.14 -4.76
C GLU A 4 6.74 11.85 -3.85
N GLN A 5 6.89 13.15 -3.65
CA GLN A 5 5.93 13.97 -2.90
C GLN A 5 4.54 13.96 -3.54
N THR A 6 4.46 14.08 -4.86
CA THR A 6 3.18 14.06 -5.58
C THR A 6 2.49 12.70 -5.46
N LEU A 7 3.24 11.60 -5.57
CA LEU A 7 2.71 10.26 -5.40
C LEU A 7 2.25 9.99 -3.96
N GLN A 8 3.03 10.45 -2.96
CA GLN A 8 2.65 10.34 -1.55
C GLN A 8 1.36 11.12 -1.29
N GLN A 9 1.26 12.36 -1.74
CA GLN A 9 0.02 13.15 -1.62
C GLN A 9 -1.18 12.46 -2.27
N SER A 10 -0.97 11.83 -3.43
CA SER A 10 -2.04 11.09 -4.12
C SER A 10 -2.49 9.86 -3.32
N MET A 11 -1.57 9.16 -2.66
CA MET A 11 -1.88 8.04 -1.76
C MET A 11 -2.63 8.52 -0.52
N ASP A 12 -2.21 9.63 0.08
CA ASP A 12 -2.86 10.21 1.26
C ASP A 12 -4.32 10.59 0.93
N VAL A 13 -4.55 11.22 -0.22
CA VAL A 13 -5.91 11.54 -0.70
C VAL A 13 -6.74 10.27 -0.92
N ALA A 14 -6.16 9.21 -1.48
CA ALA A 14 -6.88 7.94 -1.66
C ALA A 14 -7.26 7.30 -0.31
N GLN A 15 -6.36 7.31 0.66
CA GLN A 15 -6.61 6.78 2.01
C GLN A 15 -7.68 7.62 2.73
N GLU A 16 -7.59 8.94 2.64
CA GLU A 16 -8.59 9.85 3.23
C GLU A 16 -9.98 9.64 2.62
N TYR A 17 -10.05 9.43 1.30
CA TYR A 17 -11.29 9.11 0.62
C TYR A 17 -11.92 7.80 1.15
N TYR A 18 -11.14 6.73 1.31
CA TYR A 18 -11.64 5.47 1.87
C TYR A 18 -12.08 5.62 3.32
N ALA A 19 -11.31 6.30 4.15
CA ALA A 19 -11.66 6.56 5.54
C ALA A 19 -12.94 7.40 5.66
N HIS A 20 -13.12 8.40 4.79
CA HIS A 20 -14.34 9.20 4.73
C HIS A 20 -15.56 8.37 4.31
N MET A 21 -15.40 7.52 3.28
CA MET A 21 -16.46 6.61 2.84
C MET A 21 -16.89 5.66 3.95
N GLU A 22 -15.93 5.05 4.63
CA GLU A 22 -16.15 4.13 5.73
C GLU A 22 -16.92 4.82 6.88
N LYS A 23 -16.45 5.97 7.32
CA LYS A 23 -17.09 6.78 8.35
C LYS A 23 -18.52 7.17 7.97
N THR A 24 -18.74 7.55 6.72
CA THR A 24 -20.05 7.94 6.21
C THR A 24 -21.00 6.73 6.15
N ALA A 25 -20.54 5.58 5.64
CA ALA A 25 -21.32 4.35 5.58
C ALA A 25 -21.69 3.87 6.99
N PHE A 26 -20.74 3.90 7.91
CA PHE A 26 -20.95 3.52 9.30
C PHE A 26 -22.00 4.43 9.98
N SER A 27 -21.88 5.75 9.81
CA SER A 27 -22.83 6.72 10.35
C SER A 27 -24.25 6.52 9.80
N ARG A 28 -24.38 6.24 8.49
CA ARG A 28 -25.69 5.94 7.86
C ARG A 28 -26.26 4.65 8.43
N THR A 29 -25.48 3.60 8.56
CA THR A 29 -25.91 2.32 9.15
C THR A 29 -26.37 2.50 10.59
N GLN A 30 -25.64 3.27 11.38
CA GLN A 30 -25.99 3.57 12.76
C GLN A 30 -27.31 4.35 12.90
N LYS A 31 -27.58 5.31 12.00
CA LYS A 31 -28.85 6.03 11.98
C LYS A 31 -30.02 5.11 11.68
N ILE A 32 -29.84 4.18 10.71
CA ILE A 32 -30.87 3.19 10.36
C ILE A 32 -31.11 2.23 11.53
N GLU A 33 -30.04 1.70 12.12
CA GLU A 33 -30.07 0.81 13.28
C GLU A 33 -30.83 1.47 14.43
N LYS A 34 -30.44 2.69 14.80
CA LYS A 34 -31.07 3.43 15.90
C LYS A 34 -32.58 3.65 15.66
N PHE A 35 -32.97 3.98 14.42
CA PHE A 35 -34.38 4.17 14.10
C PHE A 35 -35.18 2.86 14.20
N ILE A 36 -34.63 1.76 13.69
CA ILE A 36 -35.27 0.43 13.76
C ILE A 36 -35.46 0.01 15.22
N THR A 37 -34.44 0.20 16.04
CA THR A 37 -34.44 -0.17 17.47
C THR A 37 -35.44 0.73 18.25
N THR A 38 -35.35 2.05 18.09
CA THR A 38 -36.21 2.99 18.83
C THR A 38 -37.69 2.81 18.51
N ASN A 39 -38.04 2.45 17.28
CA ASN A 39 -39.44 2.27 16.85
C ASN A 39 -39.90 0.81 16.92
N GLU A 40 -39.06 -0.08 17.45
CA GLU A 40 -39.32 -1.53 17.56
C GLU A 40 -39.83 -2.16 16.23
N LEU A 41 -39.25 -1.71 15.11
CA LEU A 41 -39.71 -2.14 13.78
C LEU A 41 -39.38 -3.62 13.49
N PHE A 42 -38.52 -4.22 14.28
CA PHE A 42 -38.14 -5.62 14.14
C PHE A 42 -39.21 -6.61 14.61
N LEU A 43 -40.25 -6.12 15.27
CA LEU A 43 -41.38 -6.93 15.69
C LEU A 43 -42.13 -7.50 14.49
N LYS A 44 -42.53 -8.77 14.57
CA LYS A 44 -43.26 -9.46 13.47
C LYS A 44 -44.52 -8.70 13.01
N ALA A 45 -45.21 -8.04 13.93
CA ALA A 45 -46.39 -7.24 13.63
C ALA A 45 -46.14 -5.99 12.78
N LYS A 46 -44.87 -5.51 12.73
CA LYS A 46 -44.49 -4.28 11.97
C LYS A 46 -43.67 -4.60 10.71
N ARG A 47 -43.69 -5.85 10.22
CA ARG A 47 -42.86 -6.29 9.11
C ARG A 47 -43.01 -5.46 7.84
N ASP A 48 -44.21 -5.10 7.47
CA ASP A 48 -44.47 -4.29 6.27
C ASP A 48 -43.93 -2.86 6.43
N GLN A 49 -44.04 -2.27 7.62
CA GLN A 49 -43.46 -0.99 7.95
C GLN A 49 -41.92 -1.05 7.89
N LEU A 50 -41.32 -2.13 8.38
CA LEU A 50 -39.89 -2.34 8.32
C LEU A 50 -39.39 -2.43 6.87
N ILE A 51 -40.07 -3.21 6.03
CA ILE A 51 -39.70 -3.35 4.59
C ILE A 51 -39.81 -2.01 3.88
N TRP A 52 -40.88 -1.28 4.10
CA TRP A 52 -41.05 0.06 3.53
C TRP A 52 -39.96 1.02 3.99
N PHE A 53 -39.69 1.08 5.28
CA PHE A 53 -38.66 1.95 5.87
C PHE A 53 -37.26 1.64 5.31
N VAL A 54 -36.90 0.37 5.28
CA VAL A 54 -35.58 -0.08 4.74
C VAL A 54 -35.43 0.32 3.28
N ASN A 55 -36.50 0.18 2.46
CA ASN A 55 -36.48 0.58 1.06
C ASN A 55 -36.33 2.10 0.89
N GLU A 56 -37.03 2.90 1.70
CA GLU A 56 -36.89 4.36 1.67
C GLU A 56 -35.50 4.81 2.09
N LYS A 57 -34.94 4.25 3.17
CA LYS A 57 -33.59 4.59 3.62
C LYS A 57 -32.50 4.12 2.68
N ARG A 58 -32.71 2.98 1.98
CA ARG A 58 -31.83 2.54 0.89
C ARG A 58 -31.74 3.59 -0.23
N LYS A 59 -32.88 4.14 -0.64
CA LYS A 59 -32.96 5.16 -1.69
C LYS A 59 -32.39 6.51 -1.21
N GLU A 60 -32.79 6.96 -0.01
CA GLU A 60 -32.34 8.23 0.59
C GLU A 60 -30.80 8.31 0.73
N TYR A 61 -30.19 7.21 1.14
CA TYR A 61 -28.73 7.15 1.34
C TYR A 61 -27.97 6.60 0.15
N GLU A 62 -28.66 6.33 -0.97
CA GLU A 62 -28.10 5.76 -2.21
C GLU A 62 -27.30 4.46 -1.96
N LEU A 63 -27.80 3.62 -1.03
CA LEU A 63 -27.17 2.35 -0.71
C LEU A 63 -27.46 1.32 -1.80
N GLY A 64 -26.44 0.50 -2.13
CA GLY A 64 -26.60 -0.65 -3.00
C GLY A 64 -27.50 -1.74 -2.42
N GLY A 65 -27.58 -1.82 -1.09
CA GLY A 65 -28.45 -2.76 -0.40
C GLY A 65 -28.52 -2.55 1.10
N ILE A 66 -29.62 -3.00 1.70
CA ILE A 66 -29.79 -3.15 3.14
C ILE A 66 -30.40 -4.55 3.37
N ILE A 67 -29.76 -5.34 4.23
CA ILE A 67 -30.20 -6.67 4.60
C ILE A 67 -30.29 -6.72 6.11
N LEU A 68 -31.41 -7.22 6.62
CA LEU A 68 -31.62 -7.43 8.03
C LEU A 68 -31.64 -8.92 8.31
N TYR A 69 -30.93 -9.33 9.34
CA TYR A 69 -30.83 -10.71 9.80
C TYR A 69 -31.41 -10.82 11.21
N ASP A 70 -32.01 -11.96 11.52
CA ASP A 70 -32.39 -12.31 12.90
C ASP A 70 -31.17 -12.75 13.73
N ASN A 71 -31.41 -13.07 14.98
CA ASN A 71 -30.36 -13.55 15.90
C ASN A 71 -29.71 -14.88 15.41
N ASN A 72 -30.42 -15.66 14.61
CA ASN A 72 -29.89 -16.87 13.98
C ASN A 72 -29.21 -16.61 12.65
N ARG A 73 -28.94 -15.34 12.31
CA ARG A 73 -28.32 -14.89 11.06
C ARG A 73 -29.10 -15.28 9.80
N LYS A 74 -30.42 -15.47 9.93
CA LYS A 74 -31.32 -15.70 8.81
C LYS A 74 -31.87 -14.36 8.33
N SER A 75 -31.87 -14.14 7.02
CA SER A 75 -32.39 -12.89 6.43
C SER A 75 -33.90 -12.74 6.70
N VAL A 76 -34.27 -11.64 7.34
CA VAL A 76 -35.66 -11.26 7.65
C VAL A 76 -36.23 -10.30 6.63
N ALA A 77 -35.42 -9.33 6.21
CA ALA A 77 -35.76 -8.34 5.18
C ALA A 77 -34.52 -8.05 4.34
N SER A 78 -34.70 -7.95 3.03
CA SER A 78 -33.62 -7.63 2.10
C SER A 78 -34.15 -6.67 1.05
N GLN A 79 -33.53 -5.51 0.94
CA GLN A 79 -33.78 -4.52 -0.09
C GLN A 79 -32.46 -4.20 -0.78
N ILE A 80 -32.28 -4.73 -1.98
CA ILE A 80 -31.05 -4.62 -2.77
C ILE A 80 -31.39 -3.97 -4.09
N ASP A 81 -30.58 -3.03 -4.54
CA ASP A 81 -30.69 -2.45 -5.86
C ASP A 81 -30.50 -3.53 -6.94
N LYS A 82 -31.11 -3.34 -8.11
CA LYS A 82 -30.95 -4.26 -9.24
C LYS A 82 -29.49 -4.47 -9.64
N ARG A 83 -28.65 -3.45 -9.44
CA ARG A 83 -27.19 -3.53 -9.65
C ARG A 83 -26.46 -4.26 -8.50
N GLY A 84 -27.03 -4.26 -7.29
CA GLY A 84 -26.49 -4.97 -6.13
C GLY A 84 -26.99 -6.39 -5.95
N ALA A 85 -28.08 -6.78 -6.63
CA ALA A 85 -28.67 -8.11 -6.49
C ALA A 85 -27.73 -9.30 -6.78
N PRO A 86 -26.81 -9.22 -7.76
CA PRO A 86 -25.81 -10.25 -7.97
C PRO A 86 -24.80 -10.39 -6.82
N TYR A 87 -24.50 -9.28 -6.14
CA TYR A 87 -23.55 -9.28 -5.02
C TYR A 87 -24.04 -10.07 -3.82
N ALA A 88 -25.31 -9.85 -3.44
CA ALA A 88 -25.90 -10.48 -2.29
C ALA A 88 -26.07 -12.02 -2.42
N LYS A 89 -26.09 -12.52 -3.66
CA LYS A 89 -26.18 -13.96 -3.94
C LYS A 89 -24.84 -14.68 -3.96
N SER A 90 -23.76 -13.96 -4.25
CA SER A 90 -22.44 -14.55 -4.47
C SER A 90 -21.52 -14.45 -3.25
N ILE A 91 -21.92 -13.70 -2.21
CA ILE A 91 -21.06 -13.41 -1.08
C ILE A 91 -21.73 -13.85 0.21
N ASP A 92 -20.98 -14.61 0.95
CA ASP A 92 -21.30 -14.94 2.33
C ASP A 92 -20.86 -13.79 3.24
N PHE A 93 -21.83 -13.27 3.99
CA PHE A 93 -21.60 -12.23 4.99
C PHE A 93 -21.57 -12.76 6.42
N GLN A 94 -21.61 -14.09 6.59
CA GLN A 94 -21.64 -14.70 7.91
C GLN A 94 -20.40 -14.34 8.73
N ASP A 95 -19.24 -14.30 8.09
CA ASP A 95 -17.98 -13.88 8.71
C ASP A 95 -18.02 -12.44 9.23
N LEU A 96 -18.65 -11.53 8.46
CA LEU A 96 -18.79 -10.13 8.84
C LEU A 96 -19.80 -9.94 9.99
N LEU A 97 -20.90 -10.69 9.95
CA LEU A 97 -21.87 -10.70 11.03
C LEU A 97 -21.28 -11.25 12.33
N GLU A 98 -20.40 -12.25 12.21
CA GLU A 98 -19.73 -12.86 13.36
C GLU A 98 -18.76 -11.87 14.03
N LYS A 99 -17.97 -11.16 13.24
CA LYS A 99 -17.08 -10.10 13.73
C LYS A 99 -17.82 -8.92 14.37
N SER A 100 -19.09 -8.69 14.02
CA SER A 100 -19.89 -7.57 14.52
C SER A 100 -20.56 -7.82 15.88
N VAL A 101 -20.40 -9.01 16.48
CA VAL A 101 -21.05 -9.41 17.75
C VAL A 101 -20.63 -8.53 18.93
N ASP A 102 -19.41 -7.99 18.94
CA ASP A 102 -18.86 -7.20 20.04
C ASP A 102 -19.51 -5.81 20.21
N GLY A 103 -20.57 -5.49 19.45
CA GLY A 103 -21.42 -4.30 19.63
C GLY A 103 -20.98 -3.06 18.86
N GLU A 104 -19.74 -2.96 18.40
CA GLU A 104 -19.25 -1.77 17.71
C GLU A 104 -19.60 -1.73 16.22
N GLY A 105 -19.93 -2.87 15.63
CA GLY A 105 -20.11 -3.04 14.18
C GLY A 105 -18.76 -3.14 13.46
N VAL A 106 -18.80 -3.64 12.23
CA VAL A 106 -17.61 -3.88 11.40
C VAL A 106 -17.86 -3.41 9.98
N SER A 107 -16.84 -2.86 9.35
CA SER A 107 -16.85 -2.49 7.93
C SER A 107 -15.77 -3.27 7.18
N GLU A 108 -16.07 -3.65 5.94
CA GLU A 108 -15.12 -4.34 5.09
C GLU A 108 -15.36 -4.01 3.62
N PHE A 109 -14.26 -3.77 2.91
CA PHE A 109 -14.31 -3.62 1.45
C PHE A 109 -14.34 -4.99 0.79
N ARG A 110 -15.34 -5.22 -0.04
CA ARG A 110 -15.53 -6.49 -0.78
C ARG A 110 -15.50 -6.25 -2.28
N THR A 111 -14.80 -7.13 -2.98
CA THR A 111 -14.72 -7.15 -4.44
C THR A 111 -15.57 -8.28 -5.00
N SER A 112 -16.35 -7.95 -6.03
CA SER A 112 -17.12 -8.94 -6.78
C SER A 112 -16.87 -8.77 -8.28
N SER A 113 -17.24 -9.78 -9.07
CA SER A 113 -17.13 -9.72 -10.53
C SER A 113 -17.93 -8.57 -11.18
N GLN A 114 -18.85 -7.95 -10.46
CA GLN A 114 -19.71 -6.86 -10.94
C GLN A 114 -19.43 -5.50 -10.30
N GLY A 115 -18.39 -5.40 -9.46
CA GLY A 115 -17.95 -4.15 -8.83
C GLY A 115 -17.55 -4.33 -7.37
N ASN A 116 -17.10 -3.23 -6.79
CA ASN A 116 -16.69 -3.19 -5.41
C ASN A 116 -17.72 -2.45 -4.57
N TYR A 117 -17.79 -2.84 -3.32
CA TYR A 117 -18.66 -2.21 -2.36
C TYR A 117 -18.02 -2.26 -0.96
N LEU A 118 -18.46 -1.32 -0.15
CA LEU A 118 -18.20 -1.29 1.26
C LEU A 118 -19.40 -1.93 1.97
N ALA A 119 -19.16 -3.02 2.68
CA ALA A 119 -20.14 -3.68 3.54
C ALA A 119 -19.94 -3.21 4.97
N VAL A 120 -21.03 -2.78 5.63
CA VAL A 120 -21.04 -2.45 7.06
C VAL A 120 -22.06 -3.32 7.74
N ALA A 121 -21.61 -4.13 8.72
CA ALA A 121 -22.47 -4.92 9.58
C ALA A 121 -22.52 -4.34 10.99
N LYS A 122 -23.70 -4.27 11.56
CA LYS A 122 -23.91 -3.81 12.94
C LYS A 122 -24.97 -4.65 13.64
N PRO A 123 -24.79 -5.01 14.92
CA PRO A 123 -25.84 -5.68 15.68
C PRO A 123 -26.99 -4.71 15.98
N LEU A 124 -28.20 -5.21 15.96
CA LEU A 124 -29.40 -4.56 16.45
C LEU A 124 -29.54 -4.91 17.93
N THR A 125 -29.23 -3.95 18.79
CA THR A 125 -29.18 -4.15 20.24
C THR A 125 -30.27 -3.43 20.95
N GLU A 126 -30.80 -4.04 22.02
CA GLU A 126 -31.70 -3.41 22.97
C GLU A 126 -31.09 -3.48 24.37
N ASN A 127 -31.24 -2.38 25.12
CA ASN A 127 -30.80 -2.32 26.50
C ASN A 127 -32.00 -2.53 27.43
N MET A 128 -32.14 -3.75 27.92
CA MET A 128 -33.15 -4.10 28.91
C MET A 128 -32.53 -4.16 30.32
N GLY A 129 -32.68 -3.09 31.08
CA GLY A 129 -32.27 -3.08 32.50
C GLY A 129 -30.76 -3.29 32.75
N GLY A 130 -29.92 -2.82 31.85
CA GLY A 130 -28.45 -2.93 31.95
C GLY A 130 -27.83 -4.14 31.26
N GLN A 131 -28.63 -5.04 30.71
CA GLN A 131 -28.15 -6.12 29.82
C GLN A 131 -28.42 -5.72 28.35
N VAL A 132 -27.37 -5.79 27.54
CA VAL A 132 -27.47 -5.59 26.08
C VAL A 132 -27.87 -6.92 25.45
N SER A 133 -29.06 -6.97 24.85
CA SER A 133 -29.53 -8.14 24.09
C SER A 133 -29.46 -7.83 22.60
N ILE A 134 -28.90 -8.79 21.83
CA ILE A 134 -28.83 -8.72 20.36
C ILE A 134 -30.04 -9.48 19.81
N TRP A 135 -30.91 -8.84 19.04
CA TRP A 135 -32.05 -9.50 18.39
C TRP A 135 -31.83 -9.72 16.89
N GLY A 136 -30.79 -9.13 16.32
CA GLY A 136 -30.48 -9.34 14.93
C GLY A 136 -29.32 -8.47 14.49
N TYR A 137 -29.15 -8.38 13.18
CA TYR A 137 -28.07 -7.63 12.57
C TYR A 137 -28.57 -6.84 11.37
N ILE A 138 -27.99 -5.67 11.15
CA ILE A 138 -28.15 -4.90 9.93
C ILE A 138 -26.87 -4.98 9.12
N LEU A 139 -27.01 -5.25 7.82
CA LEU A 139 -25.94 -5.18 6.84
C LEU A 139 -26.30 -4.14 5.79
N THR A 140 -25.44 -3.15 5.59
CA THR A 140 -25.58 -2.15 4.54
C THR A 140 -24.46 -2.30 3.52
N LEU A 141 -24.82 -2.13 2.25
CA LEU A 141 -23.90 -2.23 1.11
C LEU A 141 -23.84 -0.87 0.41
N THR A 142 -22.66 -0.27 0.37
CA THR A 142 -22.41 0.96 -0.39
C THR A 142 -21.60 0.64 -1.63
N SER A 143 -22.15 0.91 -2.81
CA SER A 143 -21.45 0.67 -4.07
C SER A 143 -20.31 1.68 -4.28
N ILE A 144 -19.16 1.19 -4.70
CA ILE A 144 -18.01 2.03 -5.07
C ILE A 144 -18.01 2.16 -6.60
N PRO A 145 -18.10 3.38 -7.16
CA PRO A 145 -18.05 3.57 -8.59
C PRO A 145 -16.74 2.99 -9.18
N GLY A 146 -16.85 2.20 -10.24
CA GLY A 146 -15.69 1.55 -10.87
C GLY A 146 -14.65 2.54 -11.38
N SER A 147 -15.05 3.74 -11.79
CA SER A 147 -14.14 4.82 -12.18
C SER A 147 -13.23 5.29 -11.03
N THR A 148 -13.78 5.37 -9.82
CA THR A 148 -13.02 5.76 -8.62
C THR A 148 -12.04 4.67 -8.21
N GLN A 149 -12.48 3.42 -8.25
CA GLN A 149 -11.63 2.29 -7.95
C GLN A 149 -10.46 2.18 -8.91
N HIS A 150 -10.70 2.31 -10.21
CA HIS A 150 -9.63 2.25 -11.21
C HIS A 150 -8.58 3.35 -10.98
N LYS A 151 -9.02 4.56 -10.64
CA LYS A 151 -8.10 5.66 -10.30
C LYS A 151 -7.23 5.33 -9.09
N ILE A 152 -7.82 4.83 -8.01
CA ILE A 152 -7.09 4.48 -6.79
C ILE A 152 -6.11 3.34 -7.05
N GLN A 153 -6.54 2.31 -7.78
CA GLN A 153 -5.68 1.17 -8.13
C GLN A 153 -4.51 1.60 -9.02
N THR A 154 -4.74 2.54 -9.93
CA THR A 154 -3.68 3.15 -10.75
C THR A 154 -2.67 3.91 -9.88
N ILE A 155 -3.14 4.70 -8.91
CA ILE A 155 -2.28 5.41 -7.95
C ILE A 155 -1.43 4.42 -7.16
N GLN A 156 -2.03 3.37 -6.60
CA GLN A 156 -1.31 2.33 -5.84
C GLN A 156 -0.25 1.62 -6.69
N ASN A 157 -0.62 1.16 -7.88
CA ASN A 157 0.31 0.49 -8.79
C ASN A 157 1.46 1.41 -9.21
N THR A 158 1.18 2.69 -9.45
CA THR A 158 2.20 3.67 -9.82
C THR A 158 3.15 3.94 -8.65
N PHE A 159 2.63 4.05 -7.43
CA PHE A 159 3.43 4.22 -6.22
C PHE A 159 4.34 3.00 -5.95
N ASP A 160 3.79 1.79 -6.05
CA ASP A 160 4.56 0.56 -5.86
C ASP A 160 5.65 0.39 -6.91
N ASN A 161 5.35 0.71 -8.17
CA ASN A 161 6.34 0.68 -9.25
C ASN A 161 7.45 1.71 -9.04
N TYR A 162 7.09 2.94 -8.61
CA TYR A 162 8.06 3.98 -8.30
C TYR A 162 8.97 3.55 -7.13
N LYS A 163 8.38 3.01 -6.07
CA LYS A 163 9.11 2.53 -4.90
C LYS A 163 10.08 1.40 -5.26
N ARG A 164 9.67 0.46 -6.10
CA ARG A 164 10.54 -0.59 -6.63
C ARG A 164 11.69 -0.04 -7.46
N GLN A 165 11.44 0.92 -8.35
CA GLN A 165 12.49 1.55 -9.16
C GLN A 165 13.46 2.37 -8.31
N SER A 166 12.99 3.09 -7.31
CA SER A 166 13.81 3.86 -6.38
C SER A 166 14.78 2.98 -5.60
N PHE A 167 14.34 1.81 -5.15
CA PHE A 167 15.21 0.82 -4.49
C PHE A 167 16.31 0.27 -5.39
N LEU A 168 16.08 0.19 -6.70
CA LEU A 168 17.07 -0.32 -7.66
C LEU A 168 18.11 0.74 -8.07
N GLN A 169 17.83 2.02 -7.92
CA GLN A 169 18.75 3.09 -8.28
C GLN A 169 19.96 3.22 -7.32
N LEU A 170 19.77 2.97 -6.03
CA LEU A 170 20.83 3.05 -5.03
C LEU A 170 21.99 2.05 -5.27
N PRO A 171 21.74 0.74 -5.50
CA PRO A 171 22.83 -0.20 -5.76
C PRO A 171 23.53 0.03 -7.10
N VAL A 172 22.82 0.55 -8.11
CA VAL A 172 23.40 0.83 -9.44
C VAL A 172 24.40 1.99 -9.36
N SER A 173 24.05 3.10 -8.67
CA SER A 173 24.96 4.23 -8.49
C SER A 173 26.18 3.85 -7.66
N ALA A 174 26.04 3.07 -6.59
CA ALA A 174 27.16 2.59 -5.78
C ALA A 174 28.13 1.70 -6.59
N SER A 175 27.60 0.85 -7.45
CA SER A 175 28.40 0.02 -8.36
C SER A 175 29.18 0.86 -9.37
N TYR A 176 28.57 1.92 -9.91
CA TYR A 176 29.25 2.86 -10.83
C TYR A 176 30.42 3.58 -10.16
N TYR A 177 30.23 4.12 -8.95
CA TYR A 177 31.30 4.78 -8.20
C TYR A 177 32.42 3.80 -7.83
N SER A 178 32.11 2.58 -7.43
CA SER A 178 33.08 1.54 -7.13
C SER A 178 33.92 1.16 -8.35
N THR A 179 33.28 0.96 -9.49
CA THR A 179 33.97 0.63 -10.75
C THR A 179 34.86 1.77 -11.22
N PHE A 180 34.38 3.02 -11.14
CA PHE A 180 35.18 4.20 -11.50
C PHE A 180 36.39 4.36 -10.59
N LEU A 181 36.22 4.18 -9.26
CA LEU A 181 37.32 4.23 -8.31
C LEU A 181 38.37 3.17 -8.60
N MET A 182 37.94 1.93 -8.91
CA MET A 182 38.84 0.82 -9.23
C MET A 182 39.68 1.08 -10.48
N ILE A 183 39.07 1.60 -11.53
CA ILE A 183 39.75 1.96 -12.78
C ILE A 183 40.74 3.10 -12.52
N THR A 184 40.37 4.13 -11.75
CA THR A 184 41.23 5.25 -11.42
C THR A 184 42.46 4.80 -10.63
N LEU A 185 42.27 3.93 -9.63
CA LEU A 185 43.36 3.32 -8.86
C LEU A 185 44.30 2.49 -9.76
N LEU A 186 43.77 1.71 -10.67
CA LEU A 186 44.56 0.89 -11.58
C LEU A 186 45.44 1.75 -12.48
N ILE A 187 44.88 2.85 -13.01
CA ILE A 187 45.66 3.80 -13.85
C ILE A 187 46.75 4.46 -13.00
N LEU A 188 46.42 4.89 -11.77
CA LEU A 188 47.37 5.55 -10.87
C LEU A 188 48.53 4.60 -10.51
N PHE A 189 48.26 3.36 -10.12
CA PHE A 189 49.29 2.38 -9.82
C PHE A 189 50.17 2.03 -11.06
N SER A 190 49.53 1.92 -12.23
CA SER A 190 50.27 1.70 -13.49
C SER A 190 51.20 2.85 -13.82
N ALA A 191 50.76 4.10 -13.62
CA ALA A 191 51.57 5.30 -13.86
C ALA A 191 52.75 5.37 -12.89
N ILE A 192 52.53 5.11 -11.60
CA ILE A 192 53.60 5.07 -10.59
C ILE A 192 54.60 3.99 -10.91
N TRP A 193 54.15 2.77 -11.24
CA TRP A 193 55.01 1.66 -11.56
C TRP A 193 55.86 1.95 -12.79
N LEU A 194 55.23 2.52 -13.85
CA LEU A 194 55.94 2.90 -15.06
C LEU A 194 56.99 4.01 -14.76
N GLY A 195 56.62 5.00 -13.93
CA GLY A 195 57.55 6.02 -13.47
C GLY A 195 58.77 5.48 -12.76
N PHE A 196 58.59 4.54 -11.85
CA PHE A 196 59.72 3.83 -11.19
C PHE A 196 60.55 2.99 -12.15
N TYR A 197 59.89 2.31 -13.08
CA TYR A 197 60.60 1.54 -14.10
C TYR A 197 61.50 2.42 -15.01
N MET A 198 60.95 3.53 -15.48
CA MET A 198 61.73 4.48 -16.30
C MET A 198 62.85 5.14 -15.49
N ALA A 199 62.57 5.56 -14.24
CA ALA A 199 63.57 6.15 -13.37
C ALA A 199 64.77 5.20 -13.14
N ARG A 200 64.54 3.94 -12.88
CA ARG A 200 65.61 2.93 -12.74
C ARG A 200 66.33 2.70 -14.08
N GLY A 201 65.63 2.64 -15.21
CA GLY A 201 66.21 2.41 -16.52
C GLY A 201 67.16 3.53 -17.02
N ILE A 202 66.95 4.76 -16.52
CA ILE A 202 67.72 5.91 -16.89
C ILE A 202 68.80 6.26 -15.83
N THR A 203 68.38 6.30 -14.58
CA THR A 203 69.22 6.71 -13.44
C THR A 203 70.43 5.77 -13.21
N ILE A 204 70.22 4.46 -13.31
CA ILE A 204 71.30 3.49 -13.08
C ILE A 204 72.40 3.58 -14.12
N PRO A 205 72.09 3.61 -15.44
CA PRO A 205 73.18 3.78 -16.47
C PRO A 205 73.92 5.12 -16.33
N ILE A 206 73.23 6.20 -15.98
CA ILE A 206 73.84 7.51 -15.79
C ILE A 206 74.81 7.47 -14.60
N GLN A 207 74.43 6.89 -13.49
CA GLN A 207 75.29 6.70 -12.32
C GLN A 207 76.50 5.85 -12.64
N GLN A 208 76.34 4.80 -13.37
CA GLN A 208 77.44 3.92 -13.81
C GLN A 208 78.42 4.68 -14.73
N LEU A 209 77.91 5.48 -15.65
CA LEU A 209 78.77 6.31 -16.48
C LEU A 209 79.52 7.37 -15.68
N ALA A 210 78.88 8.04 -14.78
CA ALA A 210 79.49 9.02 -13.89
C ALA A 210 80.60 8.40 -12.99
N GLU A 211 80.34 7.24 -12.44
CA GLU A 211 81.34 6.50 -11.65
C GLU A 211 82.49 6.01 -12.49
N GLY A 212 82.22 5.50 -13.69
CA GLY A 212 83.23 5.10 -14.64
C GLY A 212 84.13 6.26 -15.03
N THR A 213 83.56 7.42 -15.34
CA THR A 213 84.31 8.63 -15.66
C THR A 213 85.20 9.12 -14.50
N ARG A 214 84.68 9.02 -13.30
CA ARG A 214 85.43 9.37 -12.08
C ARG A 214 86.62 8.47 -11.84
N ARG A 215 86.47 7.15 -11.98
CA ARG A 215 87.56 6.19 -11.82
C ARG A 215 88.66 6.32 -12.85
N ILE A 216 88.24 6.59 -14.10
CA ILE A 216 89.23 6.87 -15.17
C ILE A 216 90.03 8.15 -14.85
N ALA A 217 89.39 9.19 -14.33
CA ALA A 217 90.10 10.42 -13.91
C ALA A 217 91.02 10.23 -12.70
N GLU A 218 90.73 9.25 -11.84
CA GLU A 218 91.60 8.82 -10.74
C GLU A 218 92.72 7.87 -11.14
N GLY A 219 92.80 7.51 -12.45
CA GLY A 219 93.88 6.71 -13.00
C GLY A 219 93.60 5.18 -13.07
N ASP A 220 92.40 4.76 -12.74
CA ASP A 220 91.98 3.35 -12.85
C ASP A 220 91.50 3.04 -14.30
N LEU A 221 92.44 2.71 -15.19
CA LEU A 221 92.18 2.40 -16.58
C LEU A 221 91.66 0.99 -16.86
N ASP A 222 91.70 0.09 -15.84
CA ASP A 222 91.23 -1.28 -15.95
C ASP A 222 89.71 -1.45 -15.58
N PHE A 223 89.05 -0.39 -15.18
CA PHE A 223 87.64 -0.42 -14.83
C PHE A 223 86.76 -0.71 -16.03
N ARG A 224 85.94 -1.77 -15.96
CA ARG A 224 84.91 -2.16 -16.97
C ARG A 224 83.49 -2.01 -16.40
N LEU A 225 82.67 -1.25 -17.05
CA LEU A 225 81.22 -1.25 -16.81
C LEU A 225 80.62 -2.62 -17.09
N ARG A 226 79.88 -3.18 -16.11
CA ARG A 226 79.13 -4.45 -16.27
C ARG A 226 77.67 -4.19 -16.58
#